data_a587f3c53ee73713d638c4e01995db84
#
_entry.id   a587f3c53ee73713d638c4e01995db84
#
_cell.length_a   1.000
_cell.length_b   1.000
_cell.length_c   1.000
_cell.angle_alpha   90.00
_cell.angle_beta   90.00
_cell.angle_gamma   90.00
#
_symmetry.space_group_name_H-M   'P 1'
#
loop_
_entity.id
_entity.type
_entity.pdbx_description
1 polymer ?
#
loop_
_entity_poly.entity_id
_entity_poly.type
_entity_poly.pdbx_seq_one_letter_code
_entity_poly.pdbx_strand_id
1 'polypeptide(L)'
;LNPKNENIYDIFSINDLVIIEDINNFNSKEDEDFLFHSINLSKELNKALLLTSSLKISKLNFKTLDLVSRLDAMQAAFIEEPDDMLMEALIIKLFNDRQILIKPNIVNFLMQRIERSYLGVAEIIDLIDKVSLSKKKSVSISLIKGLIN
;
A
#
# COMPACT_ATOMS: atom_id res chain seq x y z
N LEU A 1 7.92 -11.50 3.80
CA LEU A 1 8.94 -12.38 4.37
C LEU A 1 9.64 -11.69 5.52
N ASN A 2 9.84 -12.38 6.64
CA ASN A 2 10.62 -11.86 7.76
C ASN A 2 12.08 -12.34 7.60
N PRO A 3 13.06 -11.45 7.41
CA PRO A 3 14.44 -11.82 7.08
C PRO A 3 15.14 -12.71 8.13
N LYS A 4 14.57 -12.88 9.31
CA LYS A 4 15.26 -13.48 10.46
C LYS A 4 15.12 -15.00 10.62
N ASN A 5 14.25 -15.68 9.85
CA ASN A 5 13.91 -17.10 10.17
C ASN A 5 13.92 -18.08 9.00
N GLU A 6 14.20 -17.68 7.76
CA GLU A 6 14.11 -18.59 6.63
C GLU A 6 15.37 -18.50 5.76
N ASN A 7 15.83 -19.64 5.28
CA ASN A 7 16.94 -19.68 4.32
C ASN A 7 16.43 -19.11 2.98
N ILE A 8 16.88 -17.93 2.65
CA ILE A 8 16.45 -17.22 1.43
C ILE A 8 16.71 -18.02 0.14
N TYR A 9 17.79 -18.83 0.12
CA TYR A 9 18.08 -19.70 -1.01
C TYR A 9 16.97 -20.73 -1.23
N ASP A 10 16.47 -21.35 -0.17
CA ASP A 10 15.38 -22.33 -0.26
C ASP A 10 14.11 -21.69 -0.82
N ILE A 11 13.80 -20.45 -0.40
CA ILE A 11 12.65 -19.70 -0.90
C ILE A 11 12.76 -19.48 -2.40
N PHE A 12 13.89 -18.98 -2.88
CA PHE A 12 14.09 -18.73 -4.32
C PHE A 12 14.19 -20.01 -5.14
N SER A 13 14.66 -21.12 -4.56
CA SER A 13 14.81 -22.39 -5.29
C SER A 13 13.46 -23.01 -5.67
N ILE A 14 12.44 -22.89 -4.81
CA ILE A 14 11.13 -23.53 -4.99
C ILE A 14 10.07 -22.60 -5.58
N ASN A 15 10.32 -21.29 -5.65
CA ASN A 15 9.34 -20.31 -6.15
C ASN A 15 9.86 -19.61 -7.41
N ASP A 16 8.97 -19.32 -8.35
CA ASP A 16 9.31 -18.57 -9.55
C ASP A 16 9.23 -17.05 -9.35
N LEU A 17 8.47 -16.62 -8.34
CA LEU A 17 8.34 -15.22 -7.92
C LEU A 17 8.47 -15.11 -6.41
N VAL A 18 9.33 -14.20 -5.96
CA VAL A 18 9.44 -13.80 -4.56
C VAL A 18 9.00 -12.35 -4.41
N ILE A 19 8.15 -12.07 -3.44
CA ILE A 19 7.67 -10.71 -3.15
C ILE A 19 8.19 -10.30 -1.78
N ILE A 20 8.88 -9.15 -1.71
CA ILE A 20 9.32 -8.54 -0.46
C ILE A 20 8.59 -7.21 -0.34
N GLU A 21 7.73 -7.10 0.67
CA GLU A 21 6.86 -5.95 0.84
C GLU A 21 7.47 -4.93 1.81
N ASP A 22 7.07 -3.66 1.61
CA ASP A 22 7.36 -2.55 2.51
C ASP A 22 8.85 -2.37 2.86
N ILE A 23 9.72 -2.41 1.85
CA ILE A 23 11.17 -2.24 2.04
C ILE A 23 11.54 -0.87 2.66
N ASN A 24 10.62 0.09 2.67
CA ASN A 24 10.77 1.36 3.39
C ASN A 24 10.82 1.20 4.92
N ASN A 25 10.37 0.06 5.46
CA ASN A 25 10.44 -0.28 6.88
C ASN A 25 11.78 -0.93 7.26
N PHE A 26 12.61 -1.25 6.28
CA PHE A 26 13.92 -1.84 6.49
C PHE A 26 14.91 -0.76 6.95
N ASN A 27 15.53 -0.98 8.11
CA ASN A 27 16.34 0.06 8.77
C ASN A 27 17.62 -0.48 9.44
N SER A 28 17.86 -1.77 9.36
CA SER A 28 19.05 -2.42 9.94
C SER A 28 20.05 -2.84 8.85
N LYS A 29 21.27 -3.12 9.24
CA LYS A 29 22.29 -3.67 8.34
C LYS A 29 21.87 -5.04 7.81
N GLU A 30 21.27 -5.84 8.67
CA GLU A 30 20.76 -7.17 8.34
C GLU A 30 19.66 -7.10 7.26
N ASP A 31 18.79 -6.09 7.32
CA ASP A 31 17.74 -5.85 6.31
C ASP A 31 18.36 -5.48 4.96
N GLU A 32 19.39 -4.63 4.96
CA GLU A 32 20.11 -4.27 3.73
C GLU A 32 20.83 -5.49 3.12
N ASP A 33 21.49 -6.30 3.95
CA ASP A 33 22.16 -7.50 3.51
C ASP A 33 21.16 -8.53 2.95
N PHE A 34 20.01 -8.68 3.60
CA PHE A 34 18.90 -9.52 3.11
C PHE A 34 18.41 -9.09 1.74
N LEU A 35 18.13 -7.79 1.54
CA LEU A 35 17.73 -7.25 0.24
C LEU A 35 18.81 -7.47 -0.83
N PHE A 36 20.05 -7.19 -0.47
CA PHE A 36 21.19 -7.36 -1.37
C PHE A 36 21.32 -8.82 -1.85
N HIS A 37 21.23 -9.76 -0.92
CA HIS A 37 21.27 -11.20 -1.23
C HIS A 37 20.06 -11.63 -2.05
N SER A 38 18.85 -11.09 -1.75
CA SER A 38 17.65 -11.38 -2.51
C SER A 38 17.77 -10.97 -3.97
N ILE A 39 18.29 -9.76 -4.23
CA ILE A 39 18.51 -9.26 -5.60
C ILE A 39 19.55 -10.13 -6.34
N ASN A 40 20.61 -10.57 -5.66
CA ASN A 40 21.62 -11.41 -6.28
C ASN A 40 21.06 -12.80 -6.62
N LEU A 41 20.38 -13.45 -5.67
CA LEU A 41 19.79 -14.76 -5.88
C LEU A 41 18.71 -14.77 -6.97
N SER A 42 17.89 -13.72 -7.05
CA SER A 42 16.91 -13.63 -8.13
C SER A 42 17.54 -13.66 -9.51
N LYS A 43 18.69 -12.98 -9.68
CA LYS A 43 19.45 -12.98 -10.94
C LYS A 43 20.17 -14.33 -11.18
N GLU A 44 20.82 -14.86 -10.15
CA GLU A 44 21.57 -16.12 -10.23
C GLU A 44 20.67 -17.30 -10.59
N LEU A 45 19.50 -17.39 -9.94
CA LEU A 45 18.53 -18.46 -10.15
C LEU A 45 17.52 -18.15 -11.27
N ASN A 46 17.66 -16.98 -11.94
CA ASN A 46 16.73 -16.51 -12.97
C ASN A 46 15.27 -16.52 -12.50
N LYS A 47 15.01 -16.01 -11.30
CA LYS A 47 13.70 -15.91 -10.66
C LYS A 47 13.22 -14.48 -10.60
N ALA A 48 11.90 -14.28 -10.62
CA ALA A 48 11.31 -12.96 -10.49
C ALA A 48 11.37 -12.47 -9.03
N LEU A 49 11.74 -11.20 -8.85
CA LEU A 49 11.70 -10.51 -7.56
C LEU A 49 10.87 -9.24 -7.70
N LEU A 50 9.83 -9.12 -6.87
CA LEU A 50 9.02 -7.91 -6.74
C LEU A 50 9.28 -7.28 -5.36
N LEU A 51 9.64 -6.00 -5.36
CA LEU A 51 9.78 -5.20 -4.16
C LEU A 51 8.67 -4.16 -4.10
N THR A 52 8.05 -3.96 -2.94
CA THR A 52 7.11 -2.87 -2.74
C THR A 52 7.64 -1.85 -1.73
N SER A 53 7.27 -0.58 -1.92
CA SER A 53 7.65 0.50 -1.02
C SER A 53 6.62 1.63 -1.11
N SER A 54 6.30 2.25 0.02
CA SER A 54 5.53 3.49 0.07
C SER A 54 6.37 4.74 -0.23
N LEU A 55 7.71 4.59 -0.29
CA LEU A 55 8.64 5.66 -0.59
C LEU A 55 9.39 5.38 -1.90
N LYS A 56 9.74 6.45 -2.62
CA LYS A 56 10.67 6.35 -3.75
C LYS A 56 12.04 5.86 -3.25
N ILE A 57 12.76 5.11 -4.08
CA ILE A 57 14.10 4.56 -3.74
C ILE A 57 15.03 5.66 -3.25
N SER A 58 15.01 6.84 -3.88
CA SER A 58 15.82 7.99 -3.49
C SER A 58 15.53 8.57 -2.10
N LYS A 59 14.43 8.15 -1.46
CA LYS A 59 14.04 8.54 -0.09
C LYS A 59 14.30 7.44 0.93
N LEU A 60 14.75 6.27 0.51
CA LEU A 60 15.14 5.19 1.39
C LEU A 60 16.52 5.49 2.00
N ASN A 61 16.66 5.28 3.30
CA ASN A 61 17.89 5.61 4.04
C ASN A 61 18.89 4.43 4.07
N PHE A 62 19.04 3.70 2.96
CA PHE A 62 20.03 2.64 2.86
C PHE A 62 21.44 3.21 2.81
N LYS A 63 22.35 2.58 3.56
CA LYS A 63 23.76 2.99 3.69
C LYS A 63 24.67 2.27 2.70
N THR A 64 24.27 1.10 2.24
CA THR A 64 25.04 0.27 1.31
C THR A 64 24.88 0.80 -0.12
N LEU A 65 25.87 1.50 -0.62
CA LEU A 65 25.85 2.13 -1.96
C LEU A 65 25.57 1.13 -3.09
N ASP A 66 26.12 -0.09 -2.99
CA ASP A 66 25.89 -1.12 -4.01
C ASP A 66 24.43 -1.59 -4.00
N LEU A 67 23.77 -1.70 -2.83
CA LEU A 67 22.33 -1.97 -2.74
C LEU A 67 21.51 -0.88 -3.42
N VAL A 68 21.79 0.38 -3.10
CA VAL A 68 21.09 1.53 -3.72
C VAL A 68 21.22 1.51 -5.22
N SER A 69 22.45 1.31 -5.75
CA SER A 69 22.70 1.21 -7.18
C SER A 69 21.92 0.06 -7.85
N ARG A 70 21.78 -1.08 -7.19
CA ARG A 70 21.01 -2.21 -7.70
C ARG A 70 19.50 -1.93 -7.71
N LEU A 71 18.99 -1.30 -6.66
CA LEU A 71 17.60 -0.88 -6.59
C LEU A 71 17.25 0.15 -7.67
N ASP A 72 18.11 1.14 -7.88
CA ASP A 72 17.94 2.15 -8.93
C ASP A 72 17.99 1.55 -10.35
N ALA A 73 18.71 0.45 -10.52
CA ALA A 73 18.77 -0.27 -11.79
C ALA A 73 17.56 -1.19 -12.05
N MET A 74 16.69 -1.40 -11.05
CA MET A 74 15.48 -2.20 -11.23
C MET A 74 14.41 -1.40 -11.96
N GLN A 75 13.57 -2.12 -12.74
CA GLN A 75 12.39 -1.51 -13.34
C GLN A 75 11.38 -1.14 -12.24
N ALA A 76 10.97 0.12 -12.19
CA ALA A 76 10.02 0.62 -11.21
C ALA A 76 8.71 1.06 -11.87
N ALA A 77 7.58 0.75 -11.22
CA ALA A 77 6.27 1.29 -11.51
C ALA A 77 5.77 2.10 -10.31
N PHE A 78 5.20 3.27 -10.58
CA PHE A 78 4.70 4.16 -9.54
C PHE A 78 3.18 4.17 -9.55
N ILE A 79 2.57 4.02 -8.37
CA ILE A 79 1.13 4.21 -8.17
C ILE A 79 0.98 5.65 -7.69
N GLU A 80 0.44 6.49 -8.56
CA GLU A 80 0.17 7.90 -8.23
C GLU A 80 -1.05 8.01 -7.32
N GLU A 81 -1.17 9.15 -6.62
CA GLU A 81 -2.37 9.46 -5.85
C GLU A 81 -3.59 9.55 -6.79
N PRO A 82 -4.79 9.17 -6.29
CA PRO A 82 -5.98 9.17 -7.14
C PRO A 82 -6.36 10.60 -7.56
N ASP A 83 -6.61 10.79 -8.85
CA ASP A 83 -7.25 11.99 -9.38
C ASP A 83 -8.73 12.06 -8.94
N ASP A 84 -9.41 13.16 -9.28
CA ASP A 84 -10.80 13.36 -8.87
C ASP A 84 -11.75 12.27 -9.38
N MET A 85 -11.55 11.81 -10.62
CA MET A 85 -12.40 10.76 -11.21
C MET A 85 -12.18 9.41 -10.52
N LEU A 86 -10.93 9.06 -10.28
CA LEU A 86 -10.57 7.81 -9.61
C LEU A 86 -10.98 7.84 -8.13
N MET A 87 -10.83 9.00 -7.48
CA MET A 87 -11.28 9.22 -6.11
C MET A 87 -12.79 9.00 -5.95
N GLU A 88 -13.59 9.58 -6.84
CA GLU A 88 -15.05 9.39 -6.88
C GLU A 88 -15.42 7.93 -7.09
N ALA A 89 -14.81 7.29 -8.09
CA ALA A 89 -15.02 5.88 -8.39
C ALA A 89 -14.63 4.97 -7.22
N LEU A 90 -13.52 5.26 -6.54
CA LEU A 90 -13.05 4.52 -5.36
C LEU A 90 -14.04 4.63 -4.20
N ILE A 91 -14.53 5.83 -3.90
CA ILE A 91 -15.54 6.04 -2.85
C ILE A 91 -16.79 5.21 -3.15
N ILE A 92 -17.32 5.32 -4.37
CA ILE A 92 -18.52 4.57 -4.78
C ILE A 92 -18.28 3.07 -4.70
N LYS A 93 -17.14 2.58 -5.20
CA LYS A 93 -16.78 1.17 -5.15
C LYS A 93 -16.71 0.65 -3.72
N LEU A 94 -15.98 1.33 -2.83
CA LEU A 94 -15.80 0.88 -1.46
C LEU A 94 -17.10 0.85 -0.64
N PHE A 95 -18.04 1.75 -0.89
CA PHE A 95 -19.38 1.67 -0.31
C PHE A 95 -20.21 0.52 -0.90
N ASN A 96 -20.13 0.30 -2.22
CA ASN A 96 -20.83 -0.80 -2.89
C ASN A 96 -20.31 -2.16 -2.40
N ASP A 97 -19.00 -2.32 -2.21
CA ASP A 97 -18.39 -3.55 -1.66
C ASP A 97 -18.96 -3.90 -0.26
N ARG A 98 -19.42 -2.87 0.48
CA ARG A 98 -20.09 -2.99 1.79
C ARG A 98 -21.61 -3.03 1.69
N GLN A 99 -22.16 -3.11 0.48
CA GLN A 99 -23.61 -3.10 0.20
C GLN A 99 -24.31 -1.82 0.69
N ILE A 100 -23.60 -0.71 0.74
CA ILE A 100 -24.12 0.60 1.14
C ILE A 100 -24.37 1.44 -0.11
N LEU A 101 -25.62 1.72 -0.41
CA LEU A 101 -25.99 2.65 -1.48
C LEU A 101 -25.87 4.09 -0.96
N ILE A 102 -24.98 4.86 -1.55
CA ILE A 102 -24.78 6.27 -1.20
C ILE A 102 -25.33 7.20 -2.26
N LYS A 103 -25.76 8.38 -1.83
CA LYS A 103 -26.26 9.42 -2.74
C LYS A 103 -25.09 10.27 -3.27
N PRO A 104 -25.20 10.85 -4.48
CA PRO A 104 -24.14 11.70 -5.06
C PRO A 104 -23.69 12.86 -4.17
N ASN A 105 -24.62 13.45 -3.38
CA ASN A 105 -24.29 14.52 -2.46
C ASN A 105 -23.37 14.06 -1.30
N ILE A 106 -23.40 12.78 -0.94
CA ILE A 106 -22.48 12.22 0.07
C ILE A 106 -21.10 12.05 -0.54
N VAL A 107 -21.01 11.55 -1.77
CA VAL A 107 -19.76 11.43 -2.52
C VAL A 107 -19.08 12.80 -2.63
N ASN A 108 -19.78 13.80 -3.12
CA ASN A 108 -19.28 15.16 -3.23
C ASN A 108 -18.84 15.75 -1.88
N PHE A 109 -19.56 15.43 -0.82
CA PHE A 109 -19.20 15.88 0.53
C PHE A 109 -17.89 15.26 1.01
N LEU A 110 -17.66 13.97 0.75
CA LEU A 110 -16.44 13.26 1.09
C LEU A 110 -15.26 13.77 0.26
N MET A 111 -15.43 13.89 -1.07
CA MET A 111 -14.41 14.40 -1.99
C MET A 111 -13.74 15.71 -1.55
N GLN A 112 -14.51 16.57 -0.86
CA GLN A 112 -14.03 17.88 -0.41
C GLN A 112 -13.30 17.87 0.94
N ARG A 113 -13.33 16.74 1.69
CA ARG A 113 -12.93 16.72 3.10
C ARG A 113 -12.00 15.60 3.49
N ILE A 114 -11.90 14.60 2.67
CA ILE A 114 -11.02 13.44 2.97
C ILE A 114 -9.67 13.63 2.30
N GLU A 115 -8.66 13.01 2.88
CA GLU A 115 -7.33 12.96 2.32
C GLU A 115 -7.35 12.27 0.96
N ARG A 116 -6.64 12.83 -0.02
CA ARG A 116 -6.53 12.31 -1.38
C ARG A 116 -5.51 11.18 -1.47
N SER A 117 -5.79 10.10 -0.76
CA SER A 117 -4.98 8.89 -0.81
C SER A 117 -5.87 7.65 -0.80
N TYR A 118 -5.41 6.56 -1.38
CA TYR A 118 -6.14 5.28 -1.34
C TYR A 118 -6.41 4.82 0.08
N LEU A 119 -5.42 5.01 0.97
CA LEU A 119 -5.53 4.64 2.38
C LEU A 119 -6.53 5.53 3.11
N GLY A 120 -6.44 6.85 2.96
CA GLY A 120 -7.35 7.80 3.61
C GLY A 120 -8.81 7.58 3.23
N VAL A 121 -9.09 7.27 1.95
CA VAL A 121 -10.43 6.88 1.50
C VAL A 121 -10.89 5.59 2.16
N ALA A 122 -10.04 4.57 2.19
CA ALA A 122 -10.39 3.27 2.77
C ALA A 122 -10.68 3.38 4.27
N GLU A 123 -9.83 4.07 5.03
CA GLU A 123 -9.96 4.25 6.48
C GLU A 123 -11.23 5.01 6.86
N ILE A 124 -11.54 6.09 6.15
CA ILE A 124 -12.74 6.87 6.46
C ILE A 124 -14.01 6.10 6.13
N ILE A 125 -14.04 5.34 5.04
CA ILE A 125 -15.20 4.52 4.68
C ILE A 125 -15.39 3.38 5.68
N ASP A 126 -14.32 2.75 6.14
CA ASP A 126 -14.37 1.75 7.22
C ASP A 126 -14.93 2.33 8.52
N LEU A 127 -14.51 3.54 8.87
CA LEU A 127 -15.02 4.23 10.05
C LEU A 127 -16.51 4.55 9.92
N ILE A 128 -16.94 5.06 8.77
CA ILE A 128 -18.34 5.38 8.47
C ILE A 128 -19.20 4.10 8.57
N ASP A 129 -18.75 2.99 7.99
CA ASP A 129 -19.45 1.72 8.03
C ASP A 129 -19.62 1.21 9.47
N LYS A 130 -18.52 1.14 10.24
CA LYS A 130 -18.53 0.72 11.64
C LYS A 130 -19.50 1.55 12.48
N VAL A 131 -19.51 2.87 12.29
CA VAL A 131 -20.39 3.77 13.07
C VAL A 131 -21.85 3.66 12.61
N SER A 132 -22.09 3.52 11.30
CA SER A 132 -23.41 3.28 10.73
C SER A 132 -24.04 2.02 11.32
N LEU A 133 -23.30 0.91 11.33
CA LEU A 133 -23.71 -0.38 11.91
C LEU A 133 -23.96 -0.27 13.42
N SER A 134 -23.04 0.32 14.18
CA SER A 134 -23.15 0.44 15.64
C SER A 134 -24.35 1.27 16.07
N LYS A 135 -24.65 2.35 15.35
CA LYS A 135 -25.77 3.23 15.61
C LYS A 135 -27.08 2.78 14.94
N LYS A 136 -27.03 1.71 14.12
CA LYS A 136 -28.17 1.25 13.30
C LYS A 136 -28.80 2.38 12.48
N LYS A 137 -27.98 3.26 11.91
CA LYS A 137 -28.40 4.41 11.13
C LYS A 137 -27.82 4.34 9.72
N SER A 138 -28.61 4.76 8.72
CA SER A 138 -28.11 4.88 7.36
C SER A 138 -27.03 5.96 7.27
N VAL A 139 -26.11 5.79 6.30
CA VAL A 139 -25.07 6.77 6.01
C VAL A 139 -25.69 8.09 5.55
N SER A 140 -25.34 9.18 6.21
CA SER A 140 -25.83 10.53 5.92
C SER A 140 -24.76 11.57 6.17
N ILE A 141 -24.89 12.75 5.58
CA ILE A 141 -23.94 13.86 5.80
C ILE A 141 -23.86 14.23 7.28
N SER A 142 -24.98 14.16 8.02
CA SER A 142 -24.97 14.44 9.46
C SER A 142 -24.14 13.43 10.26
N LEU A 143 -24.21 12.15 9.89
CA LEU A 143 -23.40 11.10 10.52
C LEU A 143 -21.92 11.33 10.21
N ILE A 144 -21.59 11.63 8.93
CA ILE A 144 -20.21 11.82 8.48
C ILE A 144 -19.59 13.06 9.11
N LYS A 145 -20.34 14.17 9.21
CA LYS A 145 -19.85 15.41 9.89
C LYS A 145 -19.41 15.17 11.34
N GLY A 146 -20.02 14.23 12.03
CA GLY A 146 -19.60 13.84 13.39
C GLY A 146 -18.33 12.99 13.45
N LEU A 147 -17.78 12.58 12.31
CA LEU A 147 -16.59 11.73 12.21
C LEU A 147 -15.37 12.47 11.62
N ILE A 148 -15.66 13.44 10.73
CA ILE A 148 -14.65 14.24 10.02
C ILE A 148 -14.73 15.67 10.57
N ASN A 149 -14.11 15.91 11.70
CA ASN A 149 -13.94 17.28 12.25
C ASN A 149 -12.47 17.66 12.22
#